data_c6f1f58ac86554557debf84ea617964e
#
_entry.id   c6f1f58ac86554557debf84ea617964e
#
_cell.length_a   1.000
_cell.length_b   1.000
_cell.length_c   1.000
_cell.angle_alpha   90.00
_cell.angle_beta   90.00
_cell.angle_gamma   90.00
#
_symmetry.space_group_name_H-M   'P 1'
#
loop_
_entity.id
_entity.type
_entity.pdbx_description
1 polymer ?
#
loop_
_entity_poly.entity_id
_entity_poly.type
_entity_poly.pdbx_seq_one_letter_code
_entity_poly.pdbx_strand_id
1 'polypeptide(L)'
;MRGQIFKIYSDLYYVKNEGNIYLCKIREVLKKQKTSVVTGDFVEFDKDVIYKILPRKSFIKRPSVANVDQIVVVSALKQPELDFNQLDRYLFLAKYYKIPTVLCFNKEDLGLEGELQDKIISIYEDLGYKLVFTSALEKHGIKDFEKLLKDKTSALCGNSGVGKSSLINALNPNINLRTKSVSDKISRGTHTTRHCEIISLNEKTNIIDTPGFSNVKFDFILPKDVDLLFDDISKFNSKCKYSDCLHINESECEVLKNIDNIAQSRYESYLEFIKEAFEYKEKIKYNGLKEETFQKFNNNKSIAKISEKKRRASRNTIKQKLYKELDENENG
;
A
#
# COMPACT_ATOMS: atom_id res chain seq x y z
N MET A 1 22.30 0.04 -23.90
CA MET A 1 20.98 -0.64 -24.01
C MET A 1 20.08 -0.17 -22.86
N ARG A 2 18.73 -0.24 -23.02
CA ARG A 2 17.78 0.03 -21.95
C ARG A 2 17.02 -1.24 -21.61
N GLY A 3 16.81 -1.52 -20.33
CA GLY A 3 16.06 -2.70 -19.90
C GLY A 3 15.40 -2.50 -18.54
N GLN A 4 14.61 -3.48 -18.13
CA GLN A 4 13.95 -3.48 -16.81
C GLN A 4 14.53 -4.58 -15.92
N ILE A 5 14.82 -4.25 -14.68
CA ILE A 5 15.25 -5.23 -13.68
C ILE A 5 14.04 -6.05 -13.27
N PHE A 6 14.02 -7.33 -13.64
CA PHE A 6 12.92 -8.21 -13.29
C PHE A 6 13.20 -9.07 -12.05
N LYS A 7 14.48 -9.27 -11.70
CA LYS A 7 14.89 -10.03 -10.52
C LYS A 7 16.22 -9.54 -10.01
N ILE A 8 16.40 -9.59 -8.69
CA ILE A 8 17.68 -9.34 -8.03
C ILE A 8 18.00 -10.54 -7.15
N TYR A 9 19.21 -11.08 -7.30
CA TYR A 9 19.70 -12.14 -6.45
C TYR A 9 21.11 -11.81 -5.97
N SER A 10 21.26 -11.57 -4.66
CA SER A 10 22.49 -11.03 -4.09
C SER A 10 22.92 -9.73 -4.82
N ASP A 11 24.12 -9.66 -5.36
CA ASP A 11 24.65 -8.51 -6.11
C ASP A 11 24.47 -8.63 -7.64
N LEU A 12 23.64 -9.57 -8.08
CA LEU A 12 23.38 -9.84 -9.50
C LEU A 12 21.98 -9.32 -9.88
N TYR A 13 21.93 -8.56 -10.96
CA TYR A 13 20.72 -7.91 -11.47
C TYR A 13 20.35 -8.53 -12.81
N TYR A 14 19.21 -9.15 -12.88
CA TYR A 14 18.66 -9.73 -14.10
C TYR A 14 17.87 -8.66 -14.83
N VAL A 15 18.41 -8.19 -15.96
CA VAL A 15 17.80 -7.12 -16.76
C VAL A 15 17.19 -7.72 -18.01
N LYS A 16 15.91 -7.45 -18.25
CA LYS A 16 15.18 -7.87 -19.45
C LYS A 16 15.18 -6.74 -20.48
N ASN A 17 15.61 -7.05 -21.70
CA ASN A 17 15.56 -6.16 -22.85
C ASN A 17 15.15 -6.98 -24.09
N GLU A 18 14.08 -6.59 -24.78
CA GLU A 18 13.59 -7.21 -26.02
C GLU A 18 13.54 -8.75 -25.99
N GLY A 19 13.02 -9.29 -24.88
CA GLY A 19 12.91 -10.75 -24.68
C GLY A 19 14.17 -11.44 -24.15
N ASN A 20 15.33 -10.80 -24.24
CA ASN A 20 16.59 -11.34 -23.74
C ASN A 20 16.83 -10.95 -22.28
N ILE A 21 17.54 -11.84 -21.57
CA ILE A 21 17.91 -11.63 -20.16
C ILE A 21 19.42 -11.43 -20.06
N TYR A 22 19.82 -10.33 -19.46
CA TYR A 22 21.21 -9.96 -19.22
C TYR A 22 21.50 -10.02 -17.74
N LEU A 23 22.60 -10.70 -17.38
CA LEU A 23 23.06 -10.75 -15.99
C LEU A 23 24.05 -9.61 -15.77
N CYS A 24 23.64 -8.63 -14.96
CA CYS A 24 24.38 -7.38 -14.79
C CYS A 24 24.85 -7.18 -13.35
N LYS A 25 25.91 -6.38 -13.21
CA LYS A 25 26.37 -5.79 -11.95
C LYS A 25 26.15 -4.28 -11.97
N ILE A 26 26.11 -3.66 -10.81
CA ILE A 26 25.99 -2.19 -10.70
C ILE A 26 27.39 -1.58 -10.70
N ARG A 27 27.56 -0.49 -11.45
CA ARG A 27 28.76 0.32 -11.41
C ARG A 27 28.97 0.89 -10.00
N GLU A 28 30.20 0.90 -9.48
CA GLU A 28 30.51 1.32 -8.10
C GLU A 28 30.05 2.73 -7.78
N VAL A 29 30.07 3.66 -8.74
CA VAL A 29 29.57 5.02 -8.56
C VAL A 29 28.08 5.04 -8.16
N LEU A 30 27.27 4.15 -8.73
CA LEU A 30 25.85 4.02 -8.36
C LEU A 30 25.67 3.41 -6.96
N LYS A 31 26.57 2.51 -6.54
CA LYS A 31 26.54 1.96 -5.16
C LYS A 31 26.78 3.04 -4.10
N LYS A 32 27.54 4.08 -4.41
CA LYS A 32 27.82 5.23 -3.52
C LYS A 32 26.67 6.23 -3.47
N GLN A 33 25.76 6.22 -4.44
CA GLN A 33 24.56 7.04 -4.42
C GLN A 33 23.55 6.43 -3.43
N LYS A 34 22.83 7.28 -2.66
CA LYS A 34 21.82 6.82 -1.68
C LYS A 34 20.62 6.10 -2.30
N THR A 35 20.55 6.00 -3.62
CA THR A 35 19.44 5.37 -4.34
C THR A 35 19.73 3.90 -4.56
N SER A 36 19.04 3.04 -3.83
CA SER A 36 19.11 1.58 -4.05
C SER A 36 18.43 1.20 -5.35
N VAL A 37 19.06 0.29 -6.11
CA VAL A 37 18.46 -0.34 -7.29
C VAL A 37 17.49 -1.43 -6.81
N VAL A 38 16.28 -1.46 -7.38
CA VAL A 38 15.24 -2.39 -6.96
C VAL A 38 14.59 -3.09 -8.16
N THR A 39 13.88 -4.18 -7.90
CA THR A 39 13.05 -4.86 -8.90
C THR A 39 12.02 -3.88 -9.49
N GLY A 40 11.89 -3.88 -10.81
CA GLY A 40 11.03 -2.96 -11.56
C GLY A 40 11.73 -1.69 -12.06
N ASP A 41 12.95 -1.40 -11.62
CA ASP A 41 13.69 -0.25 -12.16
C ASP A 41 13.99 -0.41 -13.65
N PHE A 42 13.78 0.67 -14.40
CA PHE A 42 14.34 0.79 -15.75
C PHE A 42 15.75 1.33 -15.66
N VAL A 43 16.67 0.69 -16.39
CA VAL A 43 18.11 0.99 -16.34
C VAL A 43 18.70 1.13 -17.72
N GLU A 44 19.79 1.91 -17.80
CA GLU A 44 20.71 1.87 -18.93
C GLU A 44 21.92 1.02 -18.53
N PHE A 45 22.25 0.08 -19.40
CA PHE A 45 23.35 -0.86 -19.17
C PHE A 45 24.16 -1.10 -20.46
N ASP A 46 25.39 -1.49 -20.29
CA ASP A 46 26.27 -1.93 -21.40
C ASP A 46 26.90 -3.25 -21.01
N LYS A 47 26.78 -4.23 -21.90
CA LYS A 47 27.19 -5.62 -21.67
C LYS A 47 26.59 -6.18 -20.39
N ASP A 48 27.35 -6.16 -19.30
CA ASP A 48 27.01 -6.71 -17.99
C ASP A 48 27.03 -5.64 -16.87
N VAL A 49 27.08 -4.33 -17.21
CA VAL A 49 27.21 -3.24 -16.24
C VAL A 49 26.08 -2.24 -16.35
N ILE A 50 25.33 -2.08 -15.27
CA ILE A 50 24.33 -1.00 -15.10
C ILE A 50 25.08 0.29 -14.72
N TYR A 51 24.91 1.34 -15.51
CA TYR A 51 25.56 2.63 -15.28
C TYR A 51 24.57 3.75 -14.98
N LYS A 52 23.25 3.55 -15.20
CA LYS A 52 22.23 4.56 -14.90
C LYS A 52 20.90 3.93 -14.55
N ILE A 53 20.23 4.50 -13.53
CA ILE A 53 18.85 4.21 -13.17
C ILE A 53 17.98 5.31 -13.77
N LEU A 54 16.91 4.93 -14.48
CA LEU A 54 15.97 5.88 -15.05
C LEU A 54 14.97 6.37 -13.99
N PRO A 55 14.32 7.54 -14.18
CA PRO A 55 13.31 8.05 -13.27
C PRO A 55 12.19 7.03 -13.04
N ARG A 56 11.81 6.85 -11.78
CA ARG A 56 10.74 5.96 -11.36
C ARG A 56 9.38 6.65 -11.51
N LYS A 57 8.40 5.95 -12.06
CA LYS A 57 6.99 6.35 -12.09
C LYS A 57 6.35 6.20 -10.70
N SER A 58 6.68 5.11 -10.01
CA SER A 58 6.22 4.79 -8.66
C SER A 58 7.32 4.05 -7.90
N PHE A 59 7.28 4.11 -6.56
CA PHE A 59 8.22 3.38 -5.72
C PHE A 59 7.55 2.99 -4.41
N ILE A 60 7.54 1.69 -4.12
CA ILE A 60 7.15 1.11 -2.84
C ILE A 60 8.44 0.80 -2.08
N LYS A 61 8.54 1.28 -0.84
CA LYS A 61 9.76 1.13 -0.03
C LYS A 61 9.87 -0.28 0.60
N ARG A 62 8.72 -0.86 0.97
CA ARG A 62 8.63 -2.18 1.63
C ARG A 62 7.39 -2.93 1.14
N PRO A 63 7.57 -4.01 0.36
CA PRO A 63 8.82 -4.46 -0.25
C PRO A 63 9.33 -3.48 -1.29
N SER A 64 10.67 -3.43 -1.50
CA SER A 64 11.27 -2.45 -2.41
C SER A 64 11.02 -2.84 -3.87
N VAL A 65 10.06 -2.16 -4.51
CA VAL A 65 9.73 -2.34 -5.93
C VAL A 65 9.42 -1.00 -6.58
N ALA A 66 9.72 -0.87 -7.87
CA ALA A 66 9.53 0.35 -8.64
C ALA A 66 8.66 0.11 -9.89
N ASN A 67 8.12 1.21 -10.43
CA ASN A 67 7.37 1.24 -11.67
C ASN A 67 6.15 0.32 -11.70
N VAL A 68 5.44 0.27 -10.56
CA VAL A 68 4.16 -0.43 -10.38
C VAL A 68 3.04 0.47 -10.87
N ASP A 69 2.13 -0.05 -11.71
CA ASP A 69 0.96 0.65 -12.22
C ASP A 69 -0.23 0.56 -11.28
N GLN A 70 -0.37 -0.58 -10.60
CA GLN A 70 -1.44 -0.81 -9.63
C GLN A 70 -1.02 -1.85 -8.58
N ILE A 71 -1.66 -1.76 -7.41
CA ILE A 71 -1.59 -2.79 -6.37
C ILE A 71 -2.86 -3.64 -6.49
N VAL A 72 -2.71 -4.96 -6.49
CA VAL A 72 -3.82 -5.90 -6.40
C VAL A 72 -3.81 -6.52 -5.01
N VAL A 73 -4.80 -6.15 -4.21
CA VAL A 73 -4.99 -6.74 -2.89
C VAL A 73 -5.79 -8.03 -3.05
N VAL A 74 -5.15 -9.15 -2.79
CA VAL A 74 -5.80 -10.46 -2.82
C VAL A 74 -6.18 -10.86 -1.41
N SER A 75 -7.47 -11.03 -1.16
CA SER A 75 -8.03 -11.56 0.09
C SER A 75 -8.78 -12.84 -0.20
N ALA A 76 -8.80 -13.77 0.75
CA ALA A 76 -9.70 -14.93 0.67
C ALA A 76 -11.00 -14.59 1.39
N LEU A 77 -12.12 -15.08 0.87
CA LEU A 77 -13.43 -14.96 1.54
C LEU A 77 -13.50 -15.90 2.74
N LYS A 78 -12.94 -17.11 2.57
CA LYS A 78 -12.79 -18.14 3.62
C LYS A 78 -11.42 -18.81 3.50
N GLN A 79 -10.88 -19.29 4.60
CA GLN A 79 -9.60 -20.05 4.70
C GLN A 79 -8.36 -19.37 4.08
N PRO A 80 -7.87 -18.27 4.65
CA PRO A 80 -8.31 -17.62 5.89
C PRO A 80 -9.58 -16.81 5.70
N GLU A 81 -10.30 -16.56 6.78
CA GLU A 81 -11.44 -15.64 6.78
C GLU A 81 -11.00 -14.22 6.39
N LEU A 82 -11.94 -13.48 5.82
CA LEU A 82 -11.71 -12.10 5.41
C LEU A 82 -11.47 -11.22 6.65
N ASP A 83 -10.32 -10.60 6.69
CA ASP A 83 -9.94 -9.62 7.70
C ASP A 83 -10.02 -8.21 7.08
N PHE A 84 -11.06 -7.46 7.44
CA PHE A 84 -11.29 -6.10 6.97
C PHE A 84 -10.18 -5.14 7.41
N ASN A 85 -9.65 -5.29 8.63
CA ASN A 85 -8.55 -4.44 9.10
C ASN A 85 -7.29 -4.65 8.26
N GLN A 86 -6.95 -5.90 7.96
CA GLN A 86 -5.82 -6.21 7.11
C GLN A 86 -6.01 -5.73 5.66
N LEU A 87 -7.25 -5.81 5.14
CA LEU A 87 -7.59 -5.27 3.82
C LEU A 87 -7.39 -3.75 3.79
N ASP A 88 -7.93 -3.05 4.79
CA ASP A 88 -7.79 -1.60 4.93
C ASP A 88 -6.33 -1.17 5.08
N ARG A 89 -5.51 -1.99 5.72
CA ARG A 89 -4.06 -1.78 5.87
C ARG A 89 -3.33 -1.76 4.53
N TYR A 90 -3.72 -2.62 3.60
CA TYR A 90 -3.19 -2.60 2.24
C TYR A 90 -3.67 -1.39 1.45
N LEU A 91 -4.95 -1.02 1.58
CA LEU A 91 -5.51 0.17 0.95
C LEU A 91 -4.82 1.44 1.44
N PHE A 92 -4.64 1.54 2.76
CA PHE A 92 -3.92 2.65 3.40
C PHE A 92 -2.50 2.80 2.83
N LEU A 93 -1.77 1.68 2.69
CA LEU A 93 -0.43 1.68 2.13
C LEU A 93 -0.43 2.08 0.65
N ALA A 94 -1.35 1.54 -0.15
CA ALA A 94 -1.50 1.88 -1.56
C ALA A 94 -1.80 3.38 -1.74
N LYS A 95 -2.68 3.93 -0.91
CA LYS A 95 -3.01 5.35 -0.87
C LYS A 95 -1.80 6.21 -0.48
N TYR A 96 -1.01 5.76 0.49
CA TYR A 96 0.23 6.43 0.89
C TYR A 96 1.21 6.54 -0.27
N TYR A 97 1.42 5.46 -1.03
CA TYR A 97 2.27 5.46 -2.23
C TYR A 97 1.60 6.05 -3.47
N LYS A 98 0.30 6.41 -3.40
CA LYS A 98 -0.52 6.95 -4.49
C LYS A 98 -0.58 6.01 -5.70
N ILE A 99 -0.70 4.74 -5.46
CA ILE A 99 -0.81 3.71 -6.48
C ILE A 99 -2.26 3.25 -6.54
N PRO A 100 -2.89 3.21 -7.74
CA PRO A 100 -4.24 2.68 -7.93
C PRO A 100 -4.36 1.25 -7.40
N THR A 101 -5.54 0.91 -6.86
CA THR A 101 -5.75 -0.39 -6.21
C THR A 101 -6.94 -1.12 -6.82
N VAL A 102 -6.79 -2.43 -6.95
CA VAL A 102 -7.83 -3.40 -7.30
C VAL A 102 -7.97 -4.37 -6.14
N LEU A 103 -9.20 -4.71 -5.76
CA LEU A 103 -9.50 -5.72 -4.75
C LEU A 103 -9.93 -7.01 -5.41
N CYS A 104 -9.23 -8.09 -5.12
CA CYS A 104 -9.52 -9.43 -5.61
C CYS A 104 -9.89 -10.34 -4.42
N PHE A 105 -11.15 -10.76 -4.38
CA PHE A 105 -11.67 -11.68 -3.38
C PHE A 105 -11.67 -13.09 -3.94
N ASN A 106 -10.73 -13.90 -3.50
CA ASN A 106 -10.50 -15.24 -4.01
C ASN A 106 -11.16 -16.31 -3.12
N LYS A 107 -11.24 -17.53 -3.63
CA LYS A 107 -11.85 -18.70 -3.00
C LYS A 107 -13.38 -18.60 -2.84
N GLU A 108 -14.03 -18.02 -3.82
CA GLU A 108 -15.49 -17.96 -3.90
C GLU A 108 -16.13 -19.36 -3.87
N ASP A 109 -15.39 -20.37 -4.33
CA ASP A 109 -15.76 -21.80 -4.27
C ASP A 109 -16.03 -22.34 -2.86
N LEU A 110 -15.50 -21.71 -1.83
CA LEU A 110 -15.75 -22.09 -0.43
C LEU A 110 -17.09 -21.56 0.13
N GLY A 111 -17.93 -21.04 -0.73
CA GLY A 111 -19.25 -20.50 -0.42
C GLY A 111 -19.18 -19.03 0.01
N LEU A 112 -19.56 -18.17 -0.92
CA LEU A 112 -19.78 -16.75 -0.66
C LEU A 112 -21.23 -16.60 -0.15
N GLU A 113 -21.36 -16.10 1.07
CA GLU A 113 -22.66 -15.70 1.60
C GLU A 113 -23.05 -14.36 0.96
N GLY A 114 -24.28 -14.24 0.43
CA GLY A 114 -24.76 -13.03 -0.24
C GLY A 114 -24.58 -11.78 0.61
N GLU A 115 -24.89 -11.89 1.91
CA GLU A 115 -24.69 -10.77 2.87
C GLU A 115 -23.24 -10.27 2.97
N LEU A 116 -22.25 -11.19 2.91
CA LEU A 116 -20.83 -10.80 2.93
C LEU A 116 -20.45 -10.11 1.63
N GLN A 117 -20.94 -10.60 0.49
CA GLN A 117 -20.68 -9.97 -0.80
C GLN A 117 -21.27 -8.56 -0.85
N ASP A 118 -22.54 -8.42 -0.47
CA ASP A 118 -23.21 -7.12 -0.45
C ASP A 118 -22.49 -6.14 0.49
N LYS A 119 -22.05 -6.62 1.65
CA LYS A 119 -21.24 -5.82 2.58
C LYS A 119 -19.92 -5.36 1.95
N ILE A 120 -19.20 -6.23 1.27
CA ILE A 120 -17.93 -5.89 0.59
C ILE A 120 -18.21 -4.83 -0.48
N ILE A 121 -19.22 -5.05 -1.31
CA ILE A 121 -19.58 -4.14 -2.40
C ILE A 121 -19.94 -2.76 -1.83
N SER A 122 -20.84 -2.69 -0.85
CA SER A 122 -21.28 -1.44 -0.26
C SER A 122 -20.15 -0.64 0.41
N ILE A 123 -19.13 -1.31 0.97
CA ILE A 123 -18.00 -0.63 1.62
C ILE A 123 -17.01 -0.10 0.58
N TYR A 124 -16.60 -0.92 -0.38
CA TYR A 124 -15.42 -0.63 -1.19
C TYR A 124 -15.75 -0.10 -2.58
N GLU A 125 -16.87 -0.47 -3.18
CA GLU A 125 -17.27 0.05 -4.49
C GLU A 125 -17.68 1.52 -4.40
N ASP A 126 -18.38 1.91 -3.35
CA ASP A 126 -18.75 3.31 -3.06
C ASP A 126 -17.51 4.21 -2.82
N LEU A 127 -16.40 3.63 -2.41
CA LEU A 127 -15.11 4.31 -2.30
C LEU A 127 -14.36 4.38 -3.64
N GLY A 128 -14.91 3.79 -4.72
CA GLY A 128 -14.36 3.82 -6.07
C GLY A 128 -13.32 2.73 -6.35
N TYR A 129 -13.21 1.71 -5.50
CA TYR A 129 -12.33 0.58 -5.76
C TYR A 129 -12.96 -0.40 -6.77
N LYS A 130 -12.14 -0.93 -7.66
CA LYS A 130 -12.55 -2.02 -8.56
C LYS A 130 -12.49 -3.33 -7.80
N LEU A 131 -13.59 -4.07 -7.83
CA LEU A 131 -13.73 -5.36 -7.17
C LEU A 131 -13.75 -6.48 -8.21
N VAL A 132 -13.21 -7.63 -7.86
CA VAL A 132 -13.36 -8.87 -8.61
C VAL A 132 -13.42 -10.06 -7.64
N PHE A 133 -14.41 -10.92 -7.84
CA PHE A 133 -14.56 -12.18 -7.10
C PHE A 133 -14.02 -13.32 -7.97
N THR A 134 -13.25 -14.23 -7.38
CA THR A 134 -12.57 -15.29 -8.12
C THR A 134 -12.54 -16.60 -7.36
N SER A 135 -12.53 -17.69 -8.10
CA SER A 135 -12.04 -18.98 -7.65
C SER A 135 -10.90 -19.43 -8.56
N ALA A 136 -9.68 -19.43 -8.02
CA ALA A 136 -8.53 -19.96 -8.76
C ALA A 136 -8.65 -21.49 -9.00
N LEU A 137 -9.39 -22.20 -8.14
CA LEU A 137 -9.62 -23.63 -8.22
C LEU A 137 -10.60 -23.98 -9.35
N GLU A 138 -11.75 -23.32 -9.37
CA GLU A 138 -12.82 -23.54 -10.35
C GLU A 138 -12.68 -22.68 -11.61
N LYS A 139 -11.65 -21.81 -11.64
CA LYS A 139 -11.40 -20.86 -12.72
C LYS A 139 -12.53 -19.85 -12.96
N HIS A 140 -13.36 -19.61 -11.94
CA HIS A 140 -14.39 -18.57 -11.97
C HIS A 140 -13.75 -17.18 -11.79
N GLY A 141 -14.28 -16.16 -12.49
CA GLY A 141 -13.81 -14.77 -12.37
C GLY A 141 -12.40 -14.47 -12.93
N ILE A 142 -11.66 -15.51 -13.41
CA ILE A 142 -10.25 -15.35 -13.86
C ILE A 142 -10.15 -14.45 -15.10
N LYS A 143 -11.10 -14.53 -16.04
CA LYS A 143 -11.12 -13.66 -17.23
C LYS A 143 -11.33 -12.19 -16.89
N ASP A 144 -12.16 -11.89 -15.91
CA ASP A 144 -12.40 -10.51 -15.47
C ASP A 144 -11.19 -9.99 -14.67
N PHE A 145 -10.58 -10.85 -13.86
CA PHE A 145 -9.33 -10.55 -13.22
C PHE A 145 -8.21 -10.24 -14.23
N GLU A 146 -8.08 -11.05 -15.29
CA GLU A 146 -7.12 -10.81 -16.38
C GLU A 146 -7.33 -9.46 -17.06
N LYS A 147 -8.59 -9.06 -17.34
CA LYS A 147 -8.92 -7.74 -17.91
C LYS A 147 -8.44 -6.60 -17.04
N LEU A 148 -8.54 -6.70 -15.70
CA LEU A 148 -8.07 -5.69 -14.76
C LEU A 148 -6.54 -5.56 -14.73
N LEU A 149 -5.82 -6.64 -15.06
CA LEU A 149 -4.35 -6.69 -15.12
C LEU A 149 -3.79 -6.24 -16.48
N LYS A 150 -4.60 -6.24 -17.53
CA LYS A 150 -4.17 -6.03 -18.91
C LYS A 150 -3.32 -4.77 -19.08
N ASP A 151 -2.19 -4.91 -19.77
CA ASP A 151 -1.23 -3.87 -20.12
C ASP A 151 -0.66 -3.09 -18.91
N LYS A 152 -0.57 -3.75 -17.75
CA LYS A 152 -0.08 -3.15 -16.50
C LYS A 152 0.96 -4.03 -15.81
N THR A 153 1.79 -3.39 -15.01
CA THR A 153 2.65 -4.03 -14.00
C THR A 153 1.95 -3.94 -12.66
N SER A 154 1.44 -5.08 -12.18
CA SER A 154 0.62 -5.19 -10.97
C SER A 154 1.40 -5.81 -9.82
N ALA A 155 1.51 -5.13 -8.68
CA ALA A 155 2.07 -5.74 -7.47
C ALA A 155 0.96 -6.48 -6.71
N LEU A 156 1.11 -7.80 -6.50
CA LEU A 156 0.17 -8.58 -5.71
C LEU A 156 0.54 -8.53 -4.23
N CYS A 157 -0.41 -8.12 -3.41
CA CYS A 157 -0.30 -8.19 -1.95
C CYS A 157 -1.47 -9.01 -1.35
N GLY A 158 -1.34 -9.38 -0.10
CA GLY A 158 -2.34 -10.18 0.63
C GLY A 158 -1.70 -11.21 1.55
N ASN A 159 -2.47 -11.71 2.49
CA ASN A 159 -2.01 -12.67 3.49
C ASN A 159 -1.52 -13.99 2.87
N SER A 160 -0.77 -14.75 3.67
CA SER A 160 -0.38 -16.11 3.28
C SER A 160 -1.65 -16.97 3.18
N GLY A 161 -1.72 -17.81 2.15
CA GLY A 161 -2.83 -18.74 1.98
C GLY A 161 -4.08 -18.17 1.28
N VAL A 162 -4.12 -16.88 0.90
CA VAL A 162 -5.25 -16.30 0.15
C VAL A 162 -5.32 -16.74 -1.32
N GLY A 163 -4.29 -17.42 -1.82
CA GLY A 163 -4.28 -18.00 -3.17
C GLY A 163 -3.60 -17.16 -4.25
N LYS A 164 -2.68 -16.25 -3.89
CA LYS A 164 -1.92 -15.44 -4.88
C LYS A 164 -1.24 -16.30 -5.95
N SER A 165 -0.46 -17.28 -5.55
CA SER A 165 0.23 -18.20 -6.48
C SER A 165 -0.74 -19.03 -7.31
N SER A 166 -1.90 -19.43 -6.74
CA SER A 166 -2.95 -20.16 -7.46
C SER A 166 -3.59 -19.28 -8.54
N LEU A 167 -3.83 -18.00 -8.24
CA LEU A 167 -4.34 -17.04 -9.23
C LEU A 167 -3.36 -16.82 -10.37
N ILE A 168 -2.07 -16.68 -10.07
CA ILE A 168 -1.03 -16.54 -11.12
C ILE A 168 -0.98 -17.80 -12.01
N ASN A 169 -1.03 -18.98 -11.41
CA ASN A 169 -1.08 -20.24 -12.16
C ASN A 169 -2.35 -20.38 -12.98
N ALA A 170 -3.50 -19.89 -12.48
CA ALA A 170 -4.76 -19.90 -13.23
C ALA A 170 -4.75 -18.94 -14.43
N LEU A 171 -4.06 -17.78 -14.31
CA LEU A 171 -3.86 -16.82 -15.40
C LEU A 171 -2.93 -17.38 -16.49
N ASN A 172 -1.87 -18.07 -16.10
CA ASN A 172 -0.93 -18.67 -17.04
C ASN A 172 -0.42 -20.02 -16.51
N PRO A 173 -0.98 -21.13 -17.01
CA PRO A 173 -0.61 -22.49 -16.58
C PRO A 173 0.86 -22.86 -16.82
N ASN A 174 1.57 -22.14 -17.71
CA ASN A 174 2.97 -22.37 -17.97
C ASN A 174 3.88 -21.83 -16.84
N ILE A 175 3.34 -20.99 -15.95
CA ILE A 175 4.04 -20.41 -14.81
C ILE A 175 3.89 -21.32 -13.60
N ASN A 176 4.48 -22.40 -13.48
CA ASN A 176 4.26 -23.38 -12.40
C ASN A 176 4.83 -22.89 -11.04
N LEU A 177 4.16 -21.95 -10.39
CA LEU A 177 4.51 -21.51 -9.04
C LEU A 177 4.08 -22.57 -8.02
N ARG A 178 4.94 -22.87 -7.05
CA ARG A 178 4.59 -23.77 -5.94
C ARG A 178 3.48 -23.16 -5.10
N THR A 179 2.34 -23.83 -5.02
CA THR A 179 1.23 -23.49 -4.12
C THR A 179 1.43 -24.22 -2.79
N LYS A 180 1.43 -23.48 -1.69
CA LYS A 180 1.45 -24.10 -0.35
C LYS A 180 0.02 -24.39 0.06
N SER A 181 -0.27 -25.62 0.48
CA SER A 181 -1.52 -25.95 1.16
C SER A 181 -1.56 -25.26 2.54
N VAL A 182 -2.77 -24.95 3.03
CA VAL A 182 -2.96 -24.28 4.35
C VAL A 182 -2.38 -25.12 5.51
N SER A 183 -2.19 -26.41 5.31
CA SER A 183 -1.68 -27.37 6.28
C SER A 183 -0.17 -27.35 6.50
N ASP A 184 0.63 -26.72 5.59
CA ASP A 184 2.09 -26.75 5.69
C ASP A 184 2.68 -25.69 6.65
N LYS A 185 1.94 -25.32 7.69
CA LYS A 185 2.41 -24.36 8.72
C LYS A 185 3.57 -24.84 9.60
N ILE A 186 4.01 -26.10 9.50
CA ILE A 186 4.93 -26.72 10.46
C ILE A 186 6.39 -26.80 9.98
N SER A 187 6.71 -26.53 8.73
CA SER A 187 8.11 -26.47 8.30
C SER A 187 8.59 -25.04 8.01
N ARG A 188 8.81 -24.25 9.05
CA ARG A 188 9.66 -23.05 9.00
C ARG A 188 11.12 -23.48 8.88
N GLY A 189 11.49 -24.02 7.74
CA GLY A 189 12.88 -24.16 7.31
C GLY A 189 13.26 -22.92 6.54
N THR A 190 14.12 -22.11 7.11
CA THR A 190 15.10 -21.19 6.51
C THR A 190 15.18 -21.26 4.98
N HIS A 191 14.63 -20.30 4.31
CA HIS A 191 14.77 -19.80 2.93
C HIS A 191 13.43 -19.45 2.31
N THR A 192 12.66 -18.57 2.98
CA THR A 192 11.59 -17.86 2.29
C THR A 192 12.28 -16.78 1.45
N THR A 193 12.22 -16.92 0.14
CA THR A 193 12.75 -15.97 -0.85
C THR A 193 12.25 -14.56 -0.51
N ARG A 194 13.16 -13.72 -0.01
CA ARG A 194 12.87 -12.30 0.31
C ARG A 194 12.98 -11.41 -0.91
N HIS A 195 12.98 -11.97 -2.11
CA HIS A 195 13.23 -11.25 -3.35
C HIS A 195 11.95 -11.11 -4.14
N CYS A 196 11.61 -9.85 -4.50
CA CYS A 196 10.56 -9.58 -5.46
C CYS A 196 11.04 -9.97 -6.87
N GLU A 197 10.14 -10.58 -7.64
CA GLU A 197 10.41 -10.99 -9.02
C GLU A 197 9.23 -10.56 -9.90
N ILE A 198 9.53 -10.07 -11.11
CA ILE A 198 8.52 -9.78 -12.13
C ILE A 198 8.21 -11.04 -12.91
N ILE A 199 6.96 -11.44 -12.91
CA ILE A 199 6.42 -12.54 -13.68
C ILE A 199 5.67 -11.95 -14.87
N SER A 200 6.14 -12.18 -16.08
CA SER A 200 5.46 -11.73 -17.30
C SER A 200 4.34 -12.71 -17.66
N LEU A 201 3.10 -12.24 -17.72
CA LEU A 201 1.97 -13.01 -18.24
C LEU A 201 1.94 -12.97 -19.77
N ASN A 202 2.29 -11.81 -20.34
CA ASN A 202 2.51 -11.58 -21.76
C ASN A 202 3.51 -10.41 -21.94
N GLU A 203 3.67 -9.88 -23.14
CA GLU A 203 4.65 -8.82 -23.45
C GLU A 203 4.43 -7.54 -22.66
N LYS A 204 3.17 -7.19 -22.32
CA LYS A 204 2.79 -5.92 -21.68
C LYS A 204 2.22 -6.07 -20.28
N THR A 205 1.79 -7.28 -19.90
CA THR A 205 1.16 -7.54 -18.61
C THR A 205 2.12 -8.28 -17.69
N ASN A 206 2.45 -7.65 -16.59
CA ASN A 206 3.38 -8.18 -15.61
C ASN A 206 2.79 -8.22 -14.22
N ILE A 207 3.15 -9.23 -13.45
CA ILE A 207 2.84 -9.36 -12.03
C ILE A 207 4.16 -9.30 -11.27
N ILE A 208 4.21 -8.52 -10.20
CA ILE A 208 5.29 -8.59 -9.22
C ILE A 208 4.80 -9.41 -8.05
N ASP A 209 5.41 -10.59 -7.86
CA ASP A 209 5.21 -11.34 -6.62
C ASP A 209 6.03 -10.67 -5.53
N THR A 210 5.35 -10.24 -4.48
CA THR A 210 5.94 -9.43 -3.40
C THR A 210 5.90 -10.21 -2.08
N PRO A 211 6.84 -11.12 -1.83
CA PRO A 211 6.94 -11.79 -0.55
C PRO A 211 7.19 -10.77 0.56
N GLY A 212 6.41 -10.86 1.65
CA GLY A 212 6.56 -9.96 2.80
C GLY A 212 5.62 -8.74 2.83
N PHE A 213 4.73 -8.59 1.85
CA PHE A 213 3.65 -7.59 1.90
C PHE A 213 2.56 -7.94 2.94
N SER A 214 2.71 -9.06 3.66
CA SER A 214 1.72 -9.53 4.65
C SER A 214 1.78 -8.82 6.01
N ASN A 215 2.86 -8.10 6.32
CA ASN A 215 3.06 -7.42 7.61
C ASN A 215 3.38 -5.93 7.39
N VAL A 216 2.37 -5.17 7.05
CA VAL A 216 2.49 -3.71 6.93
C VAL A 216 2.44 -3.10 8.32
N LYS A 217 3.53 -2.43 8.74
CA LYS A 217 3.58 -1.63 9.97
C LYS A 217 3.54 -0.15 9.62
N PHE A 218 2.82 0.63 10.39
CA PHE A 218 2.75 2.08 10.19
C PHE A 218 3.88 2.82 10.93
N ASP A 219 5.12 2.56 10.47
CA ASP A 219 6.33 3.21 10.97
C ASP A 219 6.75 4.43 10.11
N PHE A 220 5.77 5.11 9.50
CA PHE A 220 6.02 6.15 8.51
C PHE A 220 4.96 7.28 8.49
N ILE A 221 3.95 7.25 9.37
CA ILE A 221 2.88 8.24 9.38
C ILE A 221 2.60 8.76 10.79
N LEU A 222 2.26 10.04 10.90
CA LEU A 222 1.88 10.66 12.16
C LEU A 222 0.36 10.61 12.38
N PRO A 223 -0.12 10.59 13.63
CA PRO A 223 -1.56 10.49 13.94
C PRO A 223 -2.42 11.51 13.18
N LYS A 224 -1.92 12.74 13.04
CA LYS A 224 -2.61 13.85 12.36
C LYS A 224 -2.80 13.68 10.85
N ASP A 225 -2.11 12.72 10.24
CA ASP A 225 -2.11 12.51 8.80
C ASP A 225 -2.80 11.20 8.40
N VAL A 226 -3.25 10.37 9.37
CA VAL A 226 -3.91 9.07 9.12
C VAL A 226 -5.22 9.24 8.38
N ASP A 227 -6.03 10.22 8.76
CA ASP A 227 -7.33 10.54 8.15
C ASP A 227 -7.26 10.89 6.66
N LEU A 228 -6.10 11.37 6.19
CA LEU A 228 -5.89 11.71 4.78
C LEU A 228 -5.81 10.49 3.86
N LEU A 229 -5.60 9.32 4.45
CA LEU A 229 -5.45 8.05 3.74
C LEU A 229 -6.70 7.17 3.81
N PHE A 230 -7.74 7.60 4.54
CA PHE A 230 -9.08 7.02 4.54
C PHE A 230 -10.04 7.88 3.71
N ASP A 231 -10.48 7.38 2.54
CA ASP A 231 -11.30 8.16 1.61
C ASP A 231 -12.64 8.57 2.21
N ASP A 232 -13.27 7.66 2.94
CA ASP A 232 -14.53 7.87 3.67
C ASP A 232 -14.41 8.93 4.78
N ILE A 233 -13.35 8.90 5.55
CA ILE A 233 -13.08 9.87 6.63
C ILE A 233 -12.65 11.22 6.05
N SER A 234 -11.79 11.21 5.03
CA SER A 234 -11.24 12.41 4.43
C SER A 234 -12.30 13.29 3.74
N LYS A 235 -13.47 12.75 3.38
CA LYS A 235 -14.63 13.51 2.85
C LYS A 235 -15.14 14.54 3.86
N PHE A 236 -15.06 14.24 5.16
CA PHE A 236 -15.63 15.07 6.23
C PHE A 236 -14.57 15.84 7.04
N ASN A 237 -13.33 15.39 7.06
CA ASN A 237 -12.27 15.95 7.92
C ASN A 237 -12.01 17.45 7.68
N SER A 238 -12.22 17.93 6.47
CA SER A 238 -12.01 19.34 6.11
C SER A 238 -12.99 20.29 6.81
N LYS A 239 -14.13 19.80 7.28
CA LYS A 239 -15.19 20.56 7.94
C LYS A 239 -15.08 20.57 9.46
N CYS A 240 -14.21 19.79 10.07
CA CYS A 240 -13.99 19.78 11.52
C CYS A 240 -13.52 21.15 12.03
N LYS A 241 -13.94 21.52 13.22
CA LYS A 241 -13.58 22.80 13.86
C LYS A 241 -12.08 22.94 14.06
N TYR A 242 -11.39 21.88 14.48
CA TYR A 242 -9.97 21.90 14.81
C TYR A 242 -9.12 21.26 13.70
N SER A 243 -7.96 21.86 13.42
CA SER A 243 -7.03 21.36 12.41
C SER A 243 -6.27 20.10 12.83
N ASP A 244 -6.23 19.80 14.12
CA ASP A 244 -5.60 18.65 14.76
C ASP A 244 -6.62 17.63 15.29
N CYS A 245 -7.86 17.68 14.77
CA CYS A 245 -8.90 16.72 15.09
C CYS A 245 -8.48 15.31 14.67
N LEU A 246 -8.59 14.37 15.59
CA LEU A 246 -8.26 12.95 15.35
C LEU A 246 -9.52 12.10 15.15
N HIS A 247 -10.71 12.70 15.21
CA HIS A 247 -11.99 12.05 14.96
C HIS A 247 -12.27 10.87 15.90
N ILE A 248 -11.88 10.98 17.18
CA ILE A 248 -12.06 9.93 18.20
C ILE A 248 -13.21 10.29 19.13
N ASN A 249 -13.13 11.45 19.80
CA ASN A 249 -14.10 11.90 20.78
C ASN A 249 -14.20 13.44 20.85
N GLU A 250 -13.76 14.13 19.82
CA GLU A 250 -13.77 15.58 19.81
C GLU A 250 -15.19 16.13 19.62
N SER A 251 -15.54 17.11 20.45
CA SER A 251 -16.73 17.90 20.24
C SER A 251 -16.64 18.66 18.90
N GLU A 252 -17.75 18.77 18.21
CA GLU A 252 -17.84 19.45 16.90
C GLU A 252 -16.97 18.80 15.79
N CYS A 253 -16.76 17.48 15.87
CA CYS A 253 -16.13 16.69 14.85
C CYS A 253 -17.12 16.32 13.74
N GLU A 254 -16.89 16.78 12.50
CA GLU A 254 -17.77 16.46 11.37
C GLU A 254 -17.70 14.99 10.95
N VAL A 255 -16.59 14.30 11.17
CA VAL A 255 -16.50 12.85 10.94
C VAL A 255 -17.43 12.11 11.89
N LEU A 256 -17.40 12.44 13.20
CA LEU A 256 -18.28 11.79 14.20
C LEU A 256 -19.75 12.10 13.98
N LYS A 257 -20.10 13.31 13.51
CA LYS A 257 -21.48 13.64 13.15
C LYS A 257 -21.99 12.86 11.94
N ASN A 258 -21.09 12.37 11.11
CA ASN A 258 -21.40 11.61 9.92
C ASN A 258 -20.94 10.14 10.03
N ILE A 259 -20.83 9.61 11.25
CA ILE A 259 -20.29 8.27 11.50
C ILE A 259 -21.14 7.18 10.82
N ASP A 260 -22.45 7.37 10.72
CA ASP A 260 -23.39 6.45 10.08
C ASP A 260 -23.16 6.32 8.56
N ASN A 261 -22.43 7.26 7.95
CA ASN A 261 -22.04 7.21 6.55
C ASN A 261 -20.66 6.54 6.33
N ILE A 262 -20.05 6.05 7.40
CA ILE A 262 -18.76 5.37 7.38
C ILE A 262 -18.99 3.94 7.87
N ALA A 263 -18.56 2.95 7.07
CA ALA A 263 -18.70 1.57 7.51
C ALA A 263 -17.98 1.33 8.84
N GLN A 264 -18.65 0.65 9.78
CA GLN A 264 -18.12 0.41 11.12
C GLN A 264 -16.74 -0.22 11.09
N SER A 265 -16.52 -1.25 10.24
CA SER A 265 -15.21 -1.91 10.09
C SER A 265 -14.10 -0.95 9.64
N ARG A 266 -14.45 0.04 8.81
CA ARG A 266 -13.51 1.07 8.33
C ARG A 266 -13.12 2.03 9.44
N TYR A 267 -14.09 2.45 10.26
CA TYR A 267 -13.82 3.32 11.39
C TYR A 267 -13.03 2.59 12.49
N GLU A 268 -13.32 1.32 12.75
CA GLU A 268 -12.53 0.47 13.64
C GLU A 268 -11.08 0.34 13.19
N SER A 269 -10.85 0.09 11.89
CA SER A 269 -9.51 0.08 11.30
C SER A 269 -8.81 1.44 11.46
N TYR A 270 -9.53 2.53 11.26
CA TYR A 270 -9.00 3.88 11.47
C TYR A 270 -8.51 4.12 12.89
N LEU A 271 -9.30 3.73 13.90
CA LEU A 271 -8.93 3.88 15.31
C LEU A 271 -7.67 3.09 15.66
N GLU A 272 -7.55 1.88 15.13
CA GLU A 272 -6.35 1.06 15.33
C GLU A 272 -5.11 1.69 14.67
N PHE A 273 -5.26 2.23 13.46
CA PHE A 273 -4.15 2.87 12.75
C PHE A 273 -3.71 4.18 13.42
N ILE A 274 -4.63 4.93 14.01
CA ILE A 274 -4.30 6.09 14.86
C ILE A 274 -3.45 5.65 16.06
N LYS A 275 -3.81 4.55 16.71
CA LYS A 275 -3.06 4.01 17.85
C LYS A 275 -1.64 3.62 17.45
N GLU A 276 -1.47 2.89 16.33
CA GLU A 276 -0.15 2.53 15.80
C GLU A 276 0.67 3.78 15.43
N ALA A 277 0.03 4.80 14.87
CA ALA A 277 0.70 6.06 14.53
C ALA A 277 1.16 6.84 15.77
N PHE A 278 0.46 6.73 16.91
CA PHE A 278 0.94 7.25 18.18
C PHE A 278 2.17 6.51 18.68
N GLU A 279 2.17 5.18 18.60
CA GLU A 279 3.35 4.38 18.96
C GLU A 279 4.57 4.75 18.12
N TYR A 280 4.36 5.00 16.82
CA TYR A 280 5.42 5.46 15.94
C TYR A 280 5.91 6.86 16.34
N LYS A 281 5.01 7.80 16.63
CA LYS A 281 5.34 9.15 17.08
C LYS A 281 6.20 9.14 18.36
N GLU A 282 5.85 8.33 19.34
CA GLU A 282 6.66 8.17 20.56
C GLU A 282 8.05 7.59 20.27
N LYS A 283 8.13 6.56 19.40
CA LYS A 283 9.43 6.00 18.98
C LYS A 283 10.35 7.04 18.32
N ILE A 284 9.81 7.92 17.47
CA ILE A 284 10.58 9.01 16.84
C ILE A 284 11.12 9.95 17.93
N LYS A 285 10.26 10.34 18.86
CA LYS A 285 10.61 11.24 19.95
C LYS A 285 11.77 10.69 20.81
N TYR A 286 11.70 9.41 21.17
CA TYR A 286 12.77 8.76 21.95
C TYR A 286 14.10 8.61 21.18
N ASN A 287 14.02 8.38 19.87
CA ASN A 287 15.21 8.18 19.03
C ASN A 287 15.83 9.49 18.55
N GLY A 288 15.30 10.65 18.92
CA GLY A 288 15.78 11.97 18.48
C GLY A 288 15.67 12.20 16.97
N LEU A 289 14.85 11.40 16.26
CA LEU A 289 14.60 11.56 14.85
C LEU A 289 13.64 12.73 14.61
N LYS A 290 13.89 13.51 13.54
CA LYS A 290 12.94 14.55 13.14
C LYS A 290 11.66 13.92 12.60
N GLU A 291 10.51 14.47 12.97
CA GLU A 291 9.22 14.07 12.39
C GLU A 291 9.25 14.26 10.87
N GLU A 292 9.11 13.19 10.12
CA GLU A 292 8.90 13.28 8.68
C GLU A 292 7.47 13.74 8.42
N THR A 293 7.32 14.94 7.85
CA THR A 293 6.01 15.43 7.41
C THR A 293 5.64 14.81 6.07
N PHE A 294 4.37 14.49 5.89
CA PHE A 294 3.84 14.04 4.61
C PHE A 294 3.99 15.16 3.56
N GLN A 295 4.95 15.00 2.64
CA GLN A 295 5.27 15.99 1.62
C GLN A 295 4.78 15.54 0.25
N LYS A 296 4.18 16.46 -0.49
CA LYS A 296 3.92 16.28 -1.93
C LYS A 296 5.20 16.56 -2.70
N PHE A 297 5.65 15.62 -3.52
CA PHE A 297 6.65 15.87 -4.54
C PHE A 297 5.94 16.33 -5.81
N ASN A 298 6.25 17.54 -6.27
CA ASN A 298 5.86 18.03 -7.57
C ASN A 298 7.11 18.60 -8.26
N ASN A 299 7.45 18.07 -9.44
CA ASN A 299 8.60 18.51 -10.27
C ASN A 299 9.92 18.70 -9.48
N ASN A 300 10.39 17.67 -8.77
CA ASN A 300 11.65 17.67 -8.00
C ASN A 300 11.75 18.70 -6.87
N LYS A 301 10.69 19.42 -6.53
CA LYS A 301 10.64 20.28 -5.33
C LYS A 301 9.64 19.70 -4.33
N SER A 302 10.06 19.56 -3.08
CA SER A 302 9.15 19.19 -1.99
C SER A 302 8.25 20.40 -1.68
N ILE A 303 7.00 20.33 -2.06
CA ILE A 303 6.01 21.35 -1.68
C ILE A 303 5.24 20.79 -0.48
N ALA A 304 5.34 21.46 0.66
CA ALA A 304 4.49 21.16 1.80
C ALA A 304 3.02 21.33 1.39
N LYS A 305 2.26 20.22 1.42
CA LYS A 305 0.82 20.28 1.22
C LYS A 305 0.19 20.88 2.48
N ILE A 306 0.06 22.19 2.54
CA ILE A 306 -0.76 22.83 3.56
C ILE A 306 -2.21 22.47 3.22
N SER A 307 -2.75 21.43 3.89
CA SER A 307 -4.16 21.10 3.78
C SER A 307 -5.00 22.25 4.35
N GLU A 308 -6.24 22.39 3.91
CA GLU A 308 -7.20 23.32 4.48
C GLU A 308 -7.33 23.15 6.02
N LYS A 309 -7.25 21.89 6.48
CA LYS A 309 -7.20 21.51 7.89
C LYS A 309 -6.02 22.17 8.62
N LYS A 310 -4.82 22.25 8.03
CA LYS A 310 -3.63 22.88 8.66
C LYS A 310 -3.68 24.42 8.68
N ARG A 311 -4.62 25.03 7.96
CA ARG A 311 -4.83 26.50 8.00
C ARG A 311 -5.74 26.95 9.15
N ARG A 312 -6.46 26.00 9.77
CA ARG A 312 -7.32 26.28 10.94
C ARG A 312 -6.49 26.28 12.22
N ALA A 313 -6.95 27.01 13.22
CA ALA A 313 -6.30 27.05 14.52
C ALA A 313 -6.39 25.67 15.21
N SER A 314 -5.30 25.22 15.81
CA SER A 314 -5.31 24.02 16.65
C SER A 314 -5.95 24.32 18.01
N ARG A 315 -6.39 23.25 18.71
CA ARG A 315 -6.89 23.37 20.10
C ARG A 315 -5.91 24.06 21.03
N ASN A 316 -4.62 23.76 20.89
CA ASN A 316 -3.58 24.38 21.70
C ASN A 316 -3.43 25.88 21.42
N THR A 317 -3.51 26.29 20.15
CA THR A 317 -3.48 27.71 19.76
C THR A 317 -4.69 28.47 20.30
N ILE A 318 -5.88 27.83 20.28
CA ILE A 318 -7.11 28.43 20.81
C ILE A 318 -7.01 28.55 22.34
N LYS A 319 -6.54 27.52 23.03
CA LYS A 319 -6.31 27.60 24.50
C LYS A 319 -5.32 28.68 24.86
N GLN A 320 -4.21 28.80 24.15
CA GLN A 320 -3.21 29.86 24.41
C GLN A 320 -3.79 31.26 24.21
N LYS A 321 -4.66 31.46 23.22
CA LYS A 321 -5.37 32.74 23.04
C LYS A 321 -6.34 33.02 24.18
N LEU A 322 -7.12 32.02 24.59
CA LEU A 322 -8.04 32.14 25.72
C LEU A 322 -7.32 32.47 27.03
N TYR A 323 -6.19 31.84 27.31
CA TYR A 323 -5.38 32.17 28.49
C TYR A 323 -4.83 33.60 28.43
N LYS A 324 -4.36 34.05 27.26
CA LYS A 324 -3.91 35.44 27.10
C LYS A 324 -5.04 36.46 27.32
N GLU A 325 -6.22 36.19 26.78
CA GLU A 325 -7.41 37.04 26.95
C GLU A 325 -7.88 37.06 28.40
N LEU A 326 -7.73 35.98 29.19
CA LEU A 326 -8.03 35.92 30.61
C LEU A 326 -6.98 36.72 31.41
N ASP A 327 -5.69 36.55 31.13
CA ASP A 327 -4.59 37.28 31.77
C ASP A 327 -4.69 38.80 31.52
N GLU A 328 -5.13 39.20 30.31
CA GLU A 328 -5.34 40.65 29.98
C GLU A 328 -6.56 41.24 30.68
N ASN A 329 -7.61 40.43 30.96
CA ASN A 329 -8.80 40.86 31.70
C ASN A 329 -8.62 40.86 33.22
N GLU A 330 -7.65 40.12 33.77
CA GLU A 330 -7.31 40.16 35.21
C GLU A 330 -6.34 41.27 35.58
N ASN A 331 -5.64 41.88 34.62
CA ASN A 331 -4.64 42.92 34.80
C ASN A 331 -5.08 44.32 34.30
N GLY A 332 -6.34 44.49 33.92
CA GLY A 332 -6.97 45.76 33.55
C GLY A 332 -8.06 46.13 34.56
#